data_7ec2a4dbb3e470503c40cbee3fda0024
#
_entry.id   7ec2a4dbb3e470503c40cbee3fda0024
#
_cell.length_a   1.000
_cell.length_b   1.000
_cell.length_c   1.000
_cell.angle_alpha   90.00
_cell.angle_beta   90.00
_cell.angle_gamma   90.00
#
_symmetry.space_group_name_H-M   'P 1'
#
loop_
_entity.id
_entity.type
_entity.pdbx_description
1 polymer ?
#
loop_
_entity_poly.entity_id
_entity_poly.type
_entity_poly.pdbx_seq_one_letter_code
_entity_poly.pdbx_strand_id
1 'polypeptide(L)'
;QIFLGKFLPAVTAAMIALPFIYVDISVQGSGVVRPVTEKTEIKSSITELIDSVYVREGDQVNKGDVLLRFRTNNSDYKINYQTNRLNDYEAHLSDLAYLAKGECPAGFHSPVRQQEYTYFIKKKEELETSLAQAEKEYKRNKNLFDKKVISEEEYDKYYFQYQSRQNELASLIQSQLSTWQADLNTYRNSRSEMNTTLKQELKDKELYIVRSPISGTIDQFSGIYRGSSIQAGQSLAVISPDSTLCMEIYVTPRNIGFMSLGMPVNVQVESFKRSSIN
;
A
#
# COMPACT_ATOMS: atom_id res chain seq x y z
N GLN A 1 -53.10 78.60 30.25
CA GLN A 1 -51.62 78.54 30.34
C GLN A 1 -51.08 77.50 31.32
N ILE A 2 -51.90 76.88 32.16
CA ILE A 2 -51.46 75.95 33.21
C ILE A 2 -51.25 74.49 32.64
N PHE A 3 -51.89 74.19 31.53
CA PHE A 3 -51.78 72.80 30.93
C PHE A 3 -50.47 72.61 30.12
N LEU A 4 -49.92 73.69 29.51
CA LEU A 4 -48.74 73.56 28.69
C LEU A 4 -47.44 73.38 29.53
N GLY A 5 -47.39 73.87 30.75
CA GLY A 5 -46.21 73.80 31.63
C GLY A 5 -45.95 72.44 32.27
N LYS A 6 -46.96 71.53 32.33
CA LYS A 6 -46.78 70.20 32.85
C LYS A 6 -46.55 69.12 31.76
N PHE A 7 -46.95 69.45 30.54
CA PHE A 7 -46.74 68.51 29.38
C PHE A 7 -45.29 68.52 28.88
N LEU A 8 -44.63 69.64 28.91
CA LEU A 8 -43.25 69.78 28.39
C LEU A 8 -42.23 68.95 29.17
N PRO A 9 -42.21 68.89 30.51
CA PRO A 9 -41.30 68.07 31.29
C PRO A 9 -41.63 66.59 31.16
N ALA A 10 -42.90 66.18 30.97
CA ALA A 10 -43.29 64.79 30.78
C ALA A 10 -42.84 64.29 29.44
N VAL A 11 -42.91 65.05 28.38
CA VAL A 11 -42.41 64.69 27.03
C VAL A 11 -40.90 64.59 27.01
N THR A 12 -40.17 65.50 27.69
CA THR A 12 -38.71 65.44 27.78
C THR A 12 -38.25 64.25 28.60
N ALA A 13 -38.94 63.95 29.71
CA ALA A 13 -38.66 62.68 30.50
C ALA A 13 -38.92 61.44 29.70
N ALA A 14 -40.00 61.37 28.90
CA ALA A 14 -40.28 60.21 28.00
C ALA A 14 -39.20 60.09 26.88
N MET A 15 -38.76 61.15 26.30
CA MET A 15 -37.66 61.18 25.32
C MET A 15 -36.31 60.69 25.88
N ILE A 16 -36.02 61.05 27.13
CA ILE A 16 -34.82 60.63 27.84
C ILE A 16 -34.92 59.12 28.23
N ALA A 17 -36.12 58.60 28.50
CA ALA A 17 -36.35 57.22 28.85
C ALA A 17 -36.31 56.25 27.64
N LEU A 18 -36.58 56.72 26.41
CA LEU A 18 -36.60 55.95 25.17
C LEU A 18 -35.33 55.11 24.93
N PRO A 19 -34.09 55.64 25.08
CA PRO A 19 -32.89 54.86 24.84
C PRO A 19 -32.62 53.76 25.89
N PHE A 20 -33.34 53.75 27.02
CA PHE A 20 -33.20 52.74 28.06
C PHE A 20 -34.22 51.61 27.96
N ILE A 21 -35.14 51.68 26.98
CA ILE A 21 -36.11 50.62 26.74
C ILE A 21 -35.51 49.64 25.79
N TYR A 22 -35.04 48.51 26.32
CA TYR A 22 -34.61 47.36 25.52
C TYR A 22 -35.83 46.51 25.16
N VAL A 23 -36.05 46.28 23.89
CA VAL A 23 -37.07 45.37 23.39
C VAL A 23 -36.43 44.08 22.91
N ASP A 24 -36.79 42.98 23.52
CA ASP A 24 -36.32 41.67 23.05
C ASP A 24 -36.98 41.34 21.70
N ILE A 25 -36.18 41.20 20.70
CA ILE A 25 -36.62 40.79 19.36
C ILE A 25 -36.43 39.28 19.27
N SER A 26 -37.51 38.52 19.19
CA SER A 26 -37.46 37.11 18.92
C SER A 26 -37.75 36.82 17.45
N VAL A 27 -36.87 36.05 16.85
CA VAL A 27 -36.99 35.57 15.45
C VAL A 27 -37.46 34.10 15.51
N GLN A 28 -38.61 33.83 14.89
CA GLN A 28 -39.10 32.46 14.74
C GLN A 28 -38.61 31.87 13.41
N GLY A 29 -38.08 30.63 13.45
CA GLY A 29 -37.68 29.83 12.31
C GLY A 29 -38.15 28.42 12.48
N SER A 30 -38.36 27.70 11.35
CA SER A 30 -38.53 26.26 11.35
C SER A 30 -37.18 25.61 11.08
N GLY A 31 -36.91 24.48 11.71
CA GLY A 31 -35.63 23.80 11.54
C GLY A 31 -35.80 22.28 11.66
N VAL A 32 -34.76 21.59 11.24
CA VAL A 32 -34.65 20.13 11.34
C VAL A 32 -33.48 19.79 12.23
N VAL A 33 -33.71 18.89 13.19
CA VAL A 33 -32.64 18.34 14.04
C VAL A 33 -31.93 17.24 13.24
N ARG A 34 -30.65 17.39 13.06
CA ARG A 34 -29.80 16.40 12.35
C ARG A 34 -28.55 16.08 13.18
N PRO A 35 -28.00 14.89 13.07
CA PRO A 35 -26.67 14.64 13.60
C PRO A 35 -25.66 15.51 12.86
N VAL A 36 -24.63 16.00 13.58
CA VAL A 36 -23.54 16.78 12.96
C VAL A 36 -22.78 15.98 11.90
N THR A 37 -22.69 14.68 12.10
CA THR A 37 -22.07 13.77 11.14
C THR A 37 -23.14 12.89 10.48
N GLU A 38 -23.10 12.77 9.18
CA GLU A 38 -24.04 11.93 8.42
C GLU A 38 -23.77 10.43 8.65
N LYS A 39 -24.83 9.62 8.46
CA LYS A 39 -24.72 8.15 8.48
C LYS A 39 -23.73 7.71 7.41
N THR A 40 -22.86 6.79 7.76
CA THR A 40 -21.86 6.25 6.83
C THR A 40 -22.28 4.86 6.37
N GLU A 41 -22.45 4.73 5.06
CA GLU A 41 -22.70 3.44 4.42
C GLU A 41 -21.37 2.74 4.14
N ILE A 42 -21.24 1.51 4.60
CA ILE A 42 -20.08 0.65 4.38
C ILE A 42 -20.40 -0.30 3.25
N LYS A 43 -19.58 -0.24 2.18
CA LYS A 43 -19.69 -1.10 1.00
C LYS A 43 -18.52 -2.05 0.89
N SER A 44 -18.78 -3.22 0.32
CA SER A 44 -17.70 -4.16 0.00
C SER A 44 -16.85 -3.62 -1.14
N SER A 45 -15.52 -3.69 -0.98
CA SER A 45 -14.57 -3.36 -2.03
C SER A 45 -14.24 -4.55 -2.93
N ILE A 46 -14.59 -5.77 -2.51
CA ILE A 46 -14.25 -7.02 -3.19
C ILE A 46 -15.46 -7.94 -3.32
N THR A 47 -15.39 -8.88 -4.27
CA THR A 47 -16.37 -9.97 -4.40
C THR A 47 -15.79 -11.23 -3.79
N GLU A 48 -16.34 -11.66 -2.64
CA GLU A 48 -15.81 -12.84 -1.93
C GLU A 48 -16.87 -13.41 -0.94
N LEU A 49 -16.59 -14.59 -0.43
CA LEU A 49 -17.40 -15.24 0.61
C LEU A 49 -17.03 -14.72 2.00
N ILE A 50 -18.05 -14.55 2.85
CA ILE A 50 -17.84 -14.20 4.26
C ILE A 50 -17.29 -15.39 5.04
N ASP A 51 -16.18 -15.19 5.74
CA ASP A 51 -15.64 -16.15 6.69
C ASP A 51 -16.22 -15.96 8.10
N SER A 52 -16.23 -14.72 8.57
CA SER A 52 -16.68 -14.41 9.94
C SER A 52 -17.36 -13.05 10.01
N VAL A 53 -18.38 -12.95 10.87
CA VAL A 53 -19.12 -11.72 11.20
C VAL A 53 -19.00 -11.50 12.68
N TYR A 54 -18.64 -10.29 13.10
CA TYR A 54 -18.35 -9.95 14.50
C TYR A 54 -19.39 -9.03 15.12
N VAL A 55 -20.31 -8.48 14.33
CA VAL A 55 -21.24 -7.43 14.74
C VAL A 55 -22.66 -7.77 14.30
N ARG A 56 -23.63 -7.15 14.98
CA ARG A 56 -25.07 -7.22 14.68
C ARG A 56 -25.66 -5.83 14.61
N GLU A 57 -26.84 -5.74 14.06
CA GLU A 57 -27.66 -4.53 14.11
C GLU A 57 -27.91 -4.11 15.55
N GLY A 58 -27.73 -2.84 15.87
CA GLY A 58 -27.82 -2.27 17.20
C GLY A 58 -26.51 -2.28 18.01
N ASP A 59 -25.45 -2.94 17.53
CA ASP A 59 -24.16 -2.95 18.23
C ASP A 59 -23.46 -1.60 18.12
N GLN A 60 -22.83 -1.21 19.23
CA GLN A 60 -21.96 -0.03 19.28
C GLN A 60 -20.55 -0.41 18.84
N VAL A 61 -19.97 0.35 17.91
CA VAL A 61 -18.64 0.10 17.36
C VAL A 61 -17.78 1.35 17.44
N ASN A 62 -16.48 1.15 17.64
CA ASN A 62 -15.49 2.20 17.58
C ASN A 62 -14.84 2.24 16.19
N LYS A 63 -14.30 3.41 15.82
CA LYS A 63 -13.48 3.55 14.62
C LYS A 63 -12.33 2.54 14.63
N GLY A 64 -12.23 1.71 13.57
CA GLY A 64 -11.22 0.69 13.42
C GLY A 64 -11.68 -0.72 13.83
N ASP A 65 -12.80 -0.87 14.54
CA ASP A 65 -13.33 -2.19 14.93
C ASP A 65 -13.63 -3.05 13.71
N VAL A 66 -13.33 -4.34 13.81
CA VAL A 66 -13.58 -5.30 12.74
C VAL A 66 -15.06 -5.68 12.73
N LEU A 67 -15.73 -5.44 11.62
CA LEU A 67 -17.14 -5.77 11.43
C LEU A 67 -17.32 -7.20 10.88
N LEU A 68 -16.55 -7.53 9.85
CA LEU A 68 -16.56 -8.84 9.23
C LEU A 68 -15.21 -9.15 8.56
N ARG A 69 -15.01 -10.44 8.25
CA ARG A 69 -13.87 -10.93 7.47
C ARG A 69 -14.35 -11.75 6.29
N PHE A 70 -13.72 -11.50 5.15
CA PHE A 70 -13.86 -12.34 3.96
C PHE A 70 -12.91 -13.53 4.04
N ARG A 71 -13.17 -14.55 3.22
CA ARG A 71 -12.31 -15.72 3.08
C ARG A 71 -11.02 -15.36 2.36
N THR A 72 -9.87 -15.70 2.93
CA THR A 72 -8.55 -15.31 2.42
C THR A 72 -7.80 -16.40 1.67
N ASN A 73 -8.36 -17.61 1.53
CA ASN A 73 -7.65 -18.78 1.02
C ASN A 73 -6.89 -18.49 -0.29
N ASN A 74 -7.55 -17.89 -1.28
CA ASN A 74 -6.93 -17.59 -2.57
C ASN A 74 -5.80 -16.56 -2.45
N SER A 75 -5.99 -15.52 -1.65
CA SER A 75 -4.97 -14.51 -1.40
C SER A 75 -3.78 -15.11 -0.65
N ASP A 76 -4.01 -15.96 0.34
CA ASP A 76 -2.97 -16.64 1.11
C ASP A 76 -2.13 -17.55 0.23
N TYR A 77 -2.74 -18.33 -0.67
CA TYR A 77 -2.01 -19.14 -1.65
C TYR A 77 -1.13 -18.31 -2.57
N LYS A 78 -1.64 -17.18 -3.08
CA LYS A 78 -0.85 -16.29 -3.94
C LYS A 78 0.34 -15.69 -3.18
N ILE A 79 0.11 -15.18 -1.97
CA ILE A 79 1.17 -14.60 -1.13
C ILE A 79 2.24 -15.65 -0.83
N ASN A 80 1.86 -16.86 -0.42
CA ASN A 80 2.80 -17.94 -0.15
C ASN A 80 3.60 -18.33 -1.39
N TYR A 81 2.96 -18.44 -2.55
CA TYR A 81 3.64 -18.73 -3.81
C TYR A 81 4.68 -17.65 -4.15
N GLN A 82 4.31 -16.40 -4.06
CA GLN A 82 5.21 -15.27 -4.35
C GLN A 82 6.36 -15.19 -3.35
N THR A 83 6.09 -15.46 -2.08
CA THR A 83 7.12 -15.50 -1.03
C THR A 83 8.15 -16.60 -1.31
N ASN A 84 7.71 -17.79 -1.67
CA ASN A 84 8.60 -18.89 -2.02
C ASN A 84 9.45 -18.54 -3.25
N ARG A 85 8.85 -17.92 -4.28
CA ARG A 85 9.57 -17.45 -5.47
C ARG A 85 10.61 -16.38 -5.14
N LEU A 86 10.33 -15.47 -4.20
CA LEU A 86 11.30 -14.49 -3.73
C LEU A 86 12.49 -15.15 -3.04
N ASN A 87 12.24 -16.15 -2.20
CA ASN A 87 13.31 -16.90 -1.53
C ASN A 87 14.20 -17.62 -2.56
N ASP A 88 13.60 -18.22 -3.61
CA ASP A 88 14.36 -18.83 -4.70
C ASP A 88 15.23 -17.79 -5.43
N TYR A 89 14.68 -16.61 -5.74
CA TYR A 89 15.45 -15.55 -6.38
C TYR A 89 16.59 -15.04 -5.48
N GLU A 90 16.38 -14.95 -4.17
CA GLU A 90 17.42 -14.55 -3.22
C GLU A 90 18.55 -15.59 -3.14
N ALA A 91 18.22 -16.87 -3.18
CA ALA A 91 19.22 -17.95 -3.26
C ALA A 91 20.08 -17.82 -4.52
N HIS A 92 19.46 -17.61 -5.69
CA HIS A 92 20.19 -17.37 -6.94
C HIS A 92 21.06 -16.10 -6.89
N LEU A 93 20.52 -15.00 -6.36
CA LEU A 93 21.22 -13.72 -6.29
C LEU A 93 22.43 -13.77 -5.36
N SER A 94 22.32 -14.47 -4.24
CA SER A 94 23.44 -14.62 -3.30
C SER A 94 24.64 -15.31 -3.96
N ASP A 95 24.38 -16.38 -4.73
CA ASP A 95 25.43 -17.12 -5.42
C ASP A 95 25.98 -16.33 -6.61
N LEU A 96 25.11 -15.73 -7.42
CA LEU A 96 25.49 -14.92 -8.58
C LEU A 96 26.29 -13.67 -8.22
N ALA A 97 26.12 -13.12 -7.01
CA ALA A 97 26.89 -11.97 -6.55
C ALA A 97 28.40 -12.27 -6.45
N TYR A 98 28.76 -13.52 -6.21
CA TYR A 98 30.17 -13.99 -6.24
C TYR A 98 30.55 -14.45 -7.64
N LEU A 99 29.75 -15.30 -8.27
CA LEU A 99 30.05 -15.88 -9.57
C LEU A 99 30.27 -14.81 -10.66
N ALA A 100 29.49 -13.75 -10.66
CA ALA A 100 29.62 -12.63 -11.61
C ALA A 100 30.94 -11.84 -11.47
N LYS A 101 31.66 -12.02 -10.35
CA LYS A 101 33.01 -11.47 -10.12
C LYS A 101 34.09 -12.51 -10.43
N GLY A 102 33.73 -13.75 -10.78
CA GLY A 102 34.66 -14.84 -10.93
C GLY A 102 35.08 -15.49 -9.61
N GLU A 103 34.37 -15.21 -8.53
CA GLU A 103 34.64 -15.74 -7.19
C GLU A 103 33.74 -16.97 -6.91
N CYS A 104 34.26 -17.93 -6.14
CA CYS A 104 33.49 -19.05 -5.66
C CYS A 104 32.78 -18.68 -4.36
N PRO A 105 31.45 -18.85 -4.24
CA PRO A 105 30.76 -18.70 -2.96
C PRO A 105 31.32 -19.65 -1.91
N ALA A 106 31.36 -19.24 -0.64
CA ALA A 106 31.79 -20.12 0.47
C ALA A 106 30.84 -21.32 0.69
N GLY A 107 29.58 -21.17 0.24
CA GLY A 107 28.57 -22.22 0.17
C GLY A 107 27.48 -21.80 -0.82
N PHE A 108 26.99 -22.73 -1.61
CA PHE A 108 25.92 -22.47 -2.58
C PHE A 108 24.56 -22.57 -1.89
N HIS A 109 23.69 -21.60 -2.17
CA HIS A 109 22.30 -21.57 -1.75
C HIS A 109 21.38 -22.18 -2.82
N SER A 110 21.77 -22.05 -4.11
CA SER A 110 21.05 -22.63 -5.23
C SER A 110 21.75 -23.89 -5.76
N PRO A 111 21.11 -25.05 -5.73
CA PRO A 111 21.67 -26.28 -6.32
C PRO A 111 21.97 -26.14 -7.81
N VAL A 112 21.18 -25.36 -8.53
CA VAL A 112 21.36 -25.11 -9.95
C VAL A 112 22.67 -24.35 -10.19
N ARG A 113 22.97 -23.33 -9.41
CA ARG A 113 24.20 -22.55 -9.52
C ARG A 113 25.44 -23.38 -9.11
N GLN A 114 25.28 -24.26 -8.15
CA GLN A 114 26.34 -25.20 -7.77
C GLN A 114 26.69 -26.14 -8.94
N GLN A 115 25.69 -26.70 -9.62
CA GLN A 115 25.93 -27.59 -10.76
C GLN A 115 26.57 -26.85 -11.93
N GLU A 116 26.09 -25.65 -12.24
CA GLU A 116 26.64 -24.79 -13.29
C GLU A 116 28.10 -24.43 -13.02
N TYR A 117 28.42 -24.03 -11.81
CA TYR A 117 29.80 -23.75 -11.40
C TYR A 117 30.70 -24.99 -11.49
N THR A 118 30.21 -26.14 -11.03
CA THR A 118 30.96 -27.41 -11.12
C THR A 118 31.26 -27.77 -12.57
N TYR A 119 30.32 -27.60 -13.48
CA TYR A 119 30.51 -27.84 -14.90
C TYR A 119 31.55 -26.87 -15.49
N PHE A 120 31.46 -25.58 -15.17
CA PHE A 120 32.40 -24.57 -15.61
C PHE A 120 33.84 -24.90 -15.16
N ILE A 121 34.03 -25.26 -13.89
CA ILE A 121 35.37 -25.61 -13.37
C ILE A 121 35.95 -26.82 -14.09
N LYS A 122 35.17 -27.88 -14.31
CA LYS A 122 35.64 -29.04 -15.07
C LYS A 122 36.06 -28.71 -16.49
N LYS A 123 35.29 -27.86 -17.17
CA LYS A 123 35.61 -27.40 -18.52
C LYS A 123 36.83 -26.52 -18.57
N LYS A 124 36.98 -25.66 -17.57
CA LYS A 124 38.17 -24.81 -17.39
C LYS A 124 39.44 -25.67 -17.17
N GLU A 125 39.39 -26.67 -16.28
CA GLU A 125 40.51 -27.59 -16.02
C GLU A 125 40.93 -28.37 -17.25
N GLU A 126 39.96 -28.82 -18.07
CA GLU A 126 40.21 -29.50 -19.37
C GLU A 126 41.01 -28.59 -20.31
N LEU A 127 40.56 -27.32 -20.46
CA LEU A 127 41.24 -26.34 -21.33
C LEU A 127 42.60 -25.91 -20.78
N GLU A 128 42.72 -25.76 -19.46
CA GLU A 128 44.01 -25.47 -18.79
C GLU A 128 45.03 -26.59 -19.05
N THR A 129 44.59 -27.85 -19.00
CA THR A 129 45.44 -28.99 -19.28
C THR A 129 45.90 -28.99 -20.77
N SER A 130 44.96 -28.71 -21.68
CA SER A 130 45.23 -28.62 -23.12
C SER A 130 46.19 -27.46 -23.44
N LEU A 131 46.02 -26.30 -22.79
CA LEU A 131 46.89 -25.14 -22.91
C LEU A 131 48.30 -25.46 -22.40
N ALA A 132 48.42 -26.11 -21.22
CA ALA A 132 49.72 -26.48 -20.66
C ALA A 132 50.49 -27.44 -21.57
N GLN A 133 49.80 -28.39 -22.25
CA GLN A 133 50.40 -29.25 -23.25
C GLN A 133 50.87 -28.46 -24.45
N ALA A 134 50.06 -27.56 -25.04
CA ALA A 134 50.41 -26.73 -26.16
C ALA A 134 51.56 -25.78 -25.82
N GLU A 135 51.59 -25.21 -24.63
CA GLU A 135 52.68 -24.38 -24.15
C GLU A 135 54.03 -25.14 -24.07
N LYS A 136 54.01 -26.39 -23.59
CA LYS A 136 55.18 -27.23 -23.49
C LYS A 136 55.72 -27.55 -24.90
N GLU A 137 54.84 -27.87 -25.85
CA GLU A 137 55.23 -28.12 -27.26
C GLU A 137 55.79 -26.88 -27.91
N TYR A 138 55.14 -25.73 -27.73
CA TYR A 138 55.63 -24.43 -28.21
C TYR A 138 57.01 -24.09 -27.66
N LYS A 139 57.22 -24.19 -26.34
CA LYS A 139 58.53 -23.92 -25.71
C LYS A 139 59.64 -24.81 -26.25
N ARG A 140 59.35 -26.10 -26.46
CA ARG A 140 60.30 -27.07 -27.04
C ARG A 140 60.67 -26.68 -28.48
N ASN A 141 59.67 -26.41 -29.32
CA ASN A 141 59.91 -26.06 -30.74
C ASN A 141 60.53 -24.67 -30.90
N LYS A 142 60.26 -23.73 -30.05
CA LYS A 142 60.95 -22.45 -30.01
C LYS A 142 62.46 -22.62 -29.78
N ASN A 143 62.88 -23.50 -28.84
CA ASN A 143 64.29 -23.79 -28.63
C ASN A 143 64.97 -24.46 -29.85
N LEU A 144 64.21 -25.30 -30.61
CA LEU A 144 64.71 -25.91 -31.84
C LEU A 144 64.82 -24.90 -32.97
N PHE A 145 63.87 -23.99 -33.10
CA PHE A 145 63.90 -22.87 -34.05
C PHE A 145 65.06 -21.91 -33.78
N ASP A 146 65.26 -21.52 -32.54
CA ASP A 146 66.39 -20.67 -32.13
C ASP A 146 67.76 -21.28 -32.48
N LYS A 147 67.82 -22.65 -32.47
CA LYS A 147 68.99 -23.42 -32.88
C LYS A 147 69.04 -23.73 -34.40
N LYS A 148 68.07 -23.20 -35.17
CA LYS A 148 67.95 -23.41 -36.65
C LYS A 148 67.74 -24.87 -37.03
N VAL A 149 67.09 -25.69 -36.18
CA VAL A 149 66.82 -27.10 -36.40
C VAL A 149 65.54 -27.34 -37.17
N ILE A 150 64.53 -26.45 -36.97
CA ILE A 150 63.23 -26.51 -37.63
C ILE A 150 62.98 -25.30 -38.49
N SER A 151 62.02 -25.38 -39.45
CA SER A 151 61.60 -24.28 -40.29
C SER A 151 60.74 -23.28 -39.58
N GLU A 152 60.61 -22.07 -40.10
CA GLU A 152 59.71 -21.01 -39.61
C GLU A 152 58.24 -21.51 -39.66
N GLU A 153 57.85 -22.15 -40.73
CA GLU A 153 56.48 -22.74 -40.90
C GLU A 153 56.15 -23.72 -39.80
N GLU A 154 57.10 -24.59 -39.43
CA GLU A 154 56.90 -25.56 -38.34
C GLU A 154 56.82 -24.89 -36.96
N TYR A 155 57.65 -23.83 -36.71
CA TYR A 155 57.60 -23.03 -35.50
C TYR A 155 56.23 -22.30 -35.41
N ASP A 156 55.78 -21.66 -36.47
CA ASP A 156 54.50 -20.92 -36.52
C ASP A 156 53.31 -21.83 -36.21
N LYS A 157 53.33 -23.06 -36.69
CA LYS A 157 52.29 -24.08 -36.37
C LYS A 157 52.11 -24.25 -34.85
N TYR A 158 53.19 -24.42 -34.09
CA TYR A 158 53.12 -24.61 -32.64
C TYR A 158 52.80 -23.32 -31.91
N TYR A 159 53.26 -22.19 -32.43
CA TYR A 159 52.92 -20.87 -31.88
C TYR A 159 51.44 -20.57 -32.03
N PHE A 160 50.86 -20.76 -33.22
CA PHE A 160 49.43 -20.56 -33.43
C PHE A 160 48.56 -21.56 -32.66
N GLN A 161 49.01 -22.79 -32.50
CA GLN A 161 48.30 -23.81 -31.67
C GLN A 161 48.28 -23.36 -30.21
N TYR A 162 49.38 -22.89 -29.64
CA TYR A 162 49.42 -22.34 -28.28
C TYR A 162 48.49 -21.12 -28.13
N GLN A 163 48.60 -20.17 -29.06
CA GLN A 163 47.70 -19.01 -29.02
C GLN A 163 46.20 -19.38 -29.12
N SER A 164 45.88 -20.33 -29.99
CA SER A 164 44.50 -20.80 -30.13
C SER A 164 43.96 -21.37 -28.81
N ARG A 165 44.73 -22.20 -28.08
CA ARG A 165 44.33 -22.75 -26.78
C ARG A 165 44.21 -21.66 -25.70
N GLN A 166 45.10 -20.67 -25.73
CA GLN A 166 45.02 -19.52 -24.82
C GLN A 166 43.73 -18.71 -25.03
N ASN A 167 43.40 -18.45 -26.30
CA ASN A 167 42.21 -17.71 -26.67
C ASN A 167 40.93 -18.49 -26.33
N GLU A 168 40.93 -19.83 -26.49
CA GLU A 168 39.81 -20.70 -26.17
C GLU A 168 39.51 -20.67 -24.65
N LEU A 169 40.55 -20.77 -23.83
CA LEU A 169 40.37 -20.64 -22.35
C LEU A 169 39.88 -19.26 -21.96
N ALA A 170 40.46 -18.21 -22.52
CA ALA A 170 40.04 -16.83 -22.24
C ALA A 170 38.59 -16.60 -22.65
N SER A 171 38.18 -17.12 -23.81
CA SER A 171 36.80 -17.04 -24.32
C SER A 171 35.80 -17.76 -23.40
N LEU A 172 36.15 -18.98 -22.92
CA LEU A 172 35.30 -19.70 -21.96
C LEU A 172 35.05 -18.87 -20.70
N ILE A 173 36.13 -18.35 -20.10
CA ILE A 173 36.04 -17.55 -18.86
C ILE A 173 35.18 -16.31 -19.09
N GLN A 174 35.48 -15.57 -20.17
CA GLN A 174 34.77 -14.31 -20.46
C GLN A 174 33.28 -14.54 -20.76
N SER A 175 32.95 -15.58 -21.54
CA SER A 175 31.56 -15.91 -21.87
C SER A 175 30.77 -16.31 -20.62
N GLN A 176 31.38 -17.11 -19.74
CA GLN A 176 30.73 -17.55 -18.50
C GLN A 176 30.49 -16.37 -17.54
N LEU A 177 31.49 -15.50 -17.35
CA LEU A 177 31.33 -14.31 -16.52
C LEU A 177 30.22 -13.40 -17.08
N SER A 178 30.18 -13.20 -18.41
CA SER A 178 29.14 -12.40 -19.05
C SER A 178 27.74 -13.02 -18.82
N THR A 179 27.62 -14.34 -18.89
CA THR A 179 26.36 -15.05 -18.58
C THR A 179 25.94 -14.84 -17.15
N TRP A 180 26.83 -15.01 -16.18
CA TRP A 180 26.52 -14.79 -14.76
C TRP A 180 26.14 -13.34 -14.45
N GLN A 181 26.79 -12.35 -15.11
CA GLN A 181 26.42 -10.94 -14.98
C GLN A 181 25.03 -10.65 -15.57
N ALA A 182 24.72 -11.23 -16.74
CA ALA A 182 23.40 -11.09 -17.35
C ALA A 182 22.31 -11.74 -16.45
N ASP A 183 22.56 -12.95 -15.93
CA ASP A 183 21.67 -13.63 -15.00
C ASP A 183 21.47 -12.82 -13.72
N LEU A 184 22.54 -12.29 -13.13
CA LEU A 184 22.48 -11.45 -11.94
C LEU A 184 21.52 -10.25 -12.13
N ASN A 185 21.61 -9.59 -13.28
CA ASN A 185 20.74 -8.47 -13.61
C ASN A 185 19.28 -8.93 -13.82
N THR A 186 19.08 -10.06 -14.52
CA THR A 186 17.76 -10.64 -14.76
C THR A 186 17.09 -11.01 -13.44
N TYR A 187 17.79 -11.71 -12.55
CA TYR A 187 17.24 -12.09 -11.24
C TYR A 187 17.00 -10.89 -10.33
N ARG A 188 17.81 -9.84 -10.40
CA ARG A 188 17.56 -8.57 -9.67
C ARG A 188 16.26 -7.92 -10.11
N ASN A 189 16.04 -7.84 -11.42
CA ASN A 189 14.82 -7.26 -11.98
C ASN A 189 13.59 -8.11 -11.60
N SER A 190 13.66 -9.43 -11.79
CA SER A 190 12.58 -10.36 -11.44
C SER A 190 12.24 -10.30 -9.95
N ARG A 191 13.25 -10.20 -9.06
CA ARG A 191 13.03 -10.01 -7.62
C ARG A 191 12.31 -8.69 -7.33
N SER A 192 12.71 -7.60 -8.00
CA SER A 192 12.09 -6.29 -7.81
C SER A 192 10.62 -6.29 -8.22
N GLU A 193 10.30 -6.87 -9.38
CA GLU A 193 8.93 -7.03 -9.86
C GLU A 193 8.09 -7.89 -8.91
N MET A 194 8.62 -9.04 -8.52
CA MET A 194 7.94 -9.96 -7.60
C MET A 194 7.68 -9.33 -6.24
N ASN A 195 8.66 -8.56 -5.71
CA ASN A 195 8.50 -7.85 -4.45
C ASN A 195 7.41 -6.76 -4.54
N THR A 196 7.31 -6.08 -5.68
CA THR A 196 6.23 -5.10 -5.93
C THR A 196 4.87 -5.79 -5.97
N THR A 197 4.78 -6.91 -6.67
CA THR A 197 3.55 -7.71 -6.77
C THR A 197 3.14 -8.26 -5.39
N LEU A 198 4.10 -8.76 -4.60
CA LEU A 198 3.82 -9.23 -3.24
C LEU A 198 3.31 -8.12 -2.33
N LYS A 199 3.91 -6.93 -2.40
CA LYS A 199 3.42 -5.76 -1.65
C LYS A 199 2.00 -5.38 -2.04
N GLN A 200 1.65 -5.46 -3.32
CA GLN A 200 0.29 -5.21 -3.79
C GLN A 200 -0.68 -6.26 -3.24
N GLU A 201 -0.36 -7.55 -3.33
CA GLU A 201 -1.22 -8.63 -2.79
C GLU A 201 -1.41 -8.50 -1.26
N LEU A 202 -0.36 -8.10 -0.53
CA LEU A 202 -0.45 -7.84 0.92
C LEU A 202 -1.39 -6.67 1.22
N LYS A 203 -1.32 -5.61 0.43
CA LYS A 203 -2.21 -4.46 0.55
C LYS A 203 -3.65 -4.83 0.19
N ASP A 204 -3.83 -5.59 -0.89
CA ASP A 204 -5.16 -6.06 -1.29
C ASP A 204 -5.77 -6.99 -0.24
N LYS A 205 -4.95 -7.75 0.49
CA LYS A 205 -5.39 -8.58 1.62
C LYS A 205 -6.02 -7.77 2.75
N GLU A 206 -5.64 -6.49 2.92
CA GLU A 206 -6.29 -5.62 3.91
C GLU A 206 -7.77 -5.40 3.61
N LEU A 207 -8.18 -5.44 2.33
CA LEU A 207 -9.58 -5.32 1.90
C LEU A 207 -10.45 -6.50 2.34
N TYR A 208 -9.84 -7.63 2.75
CA TYR A 208 -10.55 -8.79 3.26
C TYR A 208 -11.04 -8.61 4.70
N ILE A 209 -10.63 -7.54 5.37
CA ILE A 209 -11.08 -7.18 6.71
C ILE A 209 -11.83 -5.87 6.63
N VAL A 210 -13.15 -5.93 6.78
CA VAL A 210 -13.98 -4.72 6.82
C VAL A 210 -13.98 -4.15 8.23
N ARG A 211 -13.57 -2.88 8.32
CA ARG A 211 -13.50 -2.14 9.57
C ARG A 211 -14.45 -0.95 9.57
N SER A 212 -14.88 -0.54 10.76
CA SER A 212 -15.65 0.68 10.91
C SER A 212 -14.77 1.93 10.65
N PRO A 213 -15.17 2.83 9.74
CA PRO A 213 -14.47 4.07 9.50
C PRO A 213 -14.73 5.14 10.57
N ILE A 214 -15.83 4.99 11.34
CA ILE A 214 -16.28 5.93 12.38
C ILE A 214 -16.73 5.17 13.63
N SER A 215 -16.81 5.86 14.77
CA SER A 215 -17.50 5.34 15.95
C SER A 215 -18.99 5.64 15.87
N GLY A 216 -19.83 4.71 16.33
CA GLY A 216 -21.27 4.87 16.29
C GLY A 216 -22.01 3.55 16.47
N THR A 217 -23.31 3.57 16.22
CA THR A 217 -24.18 2.40 16.32
C THR A 217 -24.53 1.87 14.93
N ILE A 218 -24.52 0.56 14.76
CA ILE A 218 -24.93 -0.10 13.53
C ILE A 218 -26.45 0.00 13.37
N ASP A 219 -26.90 0.81 12.43
CA ASP A 219 -28.32 1.10 12.20
C ASP A 219 -28.98 0.06 11.29
N GLN A 220 -28.24 -0.38 10.27
CA GLN A 220 -28.66 -1.44 9.35
C GLN A 220 -27.51 -2.41 9.11
N PHE A 221 -27.80 -3.69 9.21
CA PHE A 221 -26.87 -4.75 8.85
C PHE A 221 -27.57 -5.72 7.90
N SER A 222 -27.09 -5.83 6.66
CA SER A 222 -27.78 -6.45 5.52
C SER A 222 -27.91 -7.99 5.60
N GLY A 223 -28.32 -8.56 6.73
CA GLY A 223 -28.57 -10.01 6.85
C GLY A 223 -27.40 -10.91 6.43
N ILE A 224 -26.18 -10.42 6.61
CA ILE A 224 -24.94 -11.09 6.21
C ILE A 224 -24.56 -12.13 7.25
N TYR A 225 -24.29 -13.35 6.80
CA TYR A 225 -23.89 -14.46 7.66
C TYR A 225 -22.68 -15.19 7.08
N ARG A 226 -22.05 -16.02 7.87
CA ARG A 226 -20.91 -16.83 7.45
C ARG A 226 -21.26 -17.70 6.22
N GLY A 227 -20.47 -17.61 5.18
CA GLY A 227 -20.69 -18.31 3.91
C GLY A 227 -21.53 -17.54 2.89
N SER A 228 -22.08 -16.35 3.22
CA SER A 228 -22.73 -15.48 2.26
C SER A 228 -21.73 -15.01 1.21
N SER A 229 -22.16 -14.93 -0.06
CA SER A 229 -21.39 -14.33 -1.14
C SER A 229 -21.76 -12.85 -1.24
N ILE A 230 -20.76 -12.01 -1.18
CA ILE A 230 -20.89 -10.55 -1.30
C ILE A 230 -20.24 -10.09 -2.59
N GLN A 231 -20.87 -9.14 -3.26
CA GLN A 231 -20.33 -8.53 -4.48
C GLN A 231 -19.66 -7.19 -4.15
N ALA A 232 -18.67 -6.81 -4.95
CA ALA A 232 -18.07 -5.48 -4.86
C ALA A 232 -19.12 -4.39 -5.07
N GLY A 233 -19.13 -3.35 -4.24
CA GLY A 233 -20.13 -2.29 -4.24
C GLY A 233 -21.40 -2.59 -3.43
N GLN A 234 -21.61 -3.83 -2.99
CA GLN A 234 -22.77 -4.18 -2.16
C GLN A 234 -22.68 -3.52 -0.79
N SER A 235 -23.79 -2.95 -0.33
CA SER A 235 -23.92 -2.39 1.02
C SER A 235 -23.85 -3.50 2.07
N LEU A 236 -23.00 -3.31 3.07
CA LEU A 236 -22.79 -4.25 4.17
C LEU A 236 -23.45 -3.79 5.45
N ALA A 237 -23.26 -2.52 5.79
CA ALA A 237 -23.76 -1.92 7.00
C ALA A 237 -23.94 -0.42 6.84
N VAL A 238 -24.84 0.16 7.64
CA VAL A 238 -24.96 1.61 7.81
C VAL A 238 -24.65 1.91 9.26
N ILE A 239 -23.70 2.82 9.51
CA ILE A 239 -23.34 3.26 10.85
C ILE A 239 -23.86 4.67 11.08
N SER A 240 -24.63 4.82 12.16
CA SER A 240 -25.09 6.10 12.68
C SER A 240 -24.08 6.60 13.71
N PRO A 241 -23.42 7.74 13.48
CA PRO A 241 -22.39 8.22 14.41
C PRO A 241 -23.00 8.67 15.74
N ASP A 242 -22.27 8.43 16.83
CA ASP A 242 -22.57 8.99 18.15
C ASP A 242 -22.18 10.50 18.15
N SER A 243 -22.84 11.28 17.31
CA SER A 243 -22.53 12.70 17.18
C SER A 243 -23.52 13.55 17.95
N THR A 244 -23.03 14.71 18.38
CA THR A 244 -23.91 15.78 18.88
C THR A 244 -24.92 16.16 17.81
N LEU A 245 -26.16 16.41 18.28
CA LEU A 245 -27.20 16.89 17.39
C LEU A 245 -27.00 18.38 17.10
N CYS A 246 -27.18 18.79 15.88
CA CYS A 246 -27.31 20.18 15.49
C CYS A 246 -28.71 20.42 14.93
N MET A 247 -29.18 21.65 15.09
CA MET A 247 -30.43 22.10 14.50
C MET A 247 -30.12 23.04 13.35
N GLU A 248 -30.53 22.67 12.15
CA GLU A 248 -30.45 23.52 10.96
C GLU A 248 -31.75 24.32 10.89
N ILE A 249 -31.65 25.65 11.07
CA ILE A 249 -32.81 26.55 11.13
C ILE A 249 -32.87 27.38 9.86
N TYR A 250 -34.02 27.37 9.22
CA TYR A 250 -34.29 28.21 8.03
C TYR A 250 -34.89 29.57 8.51
N VAL A 251 -34.12 30.61 8.32
CA VAL A 251 -34.52 31.99 8.67
C VAL A 251 -34.83 32.78 7.41
N THR A 252 -35.94 33.52 7.41
CA THR A 252 -36.26 34.38 6.28
C THR A 252 -35.21 35.51 6.13
N PRO A 253 -34.83 35.88 4.87
CA PRO A 253 -33.82 36.89 4.63
C PRO A 253 -34.07 38.22 5.36
N ARG A 254 -35.35 38.54 5.60
CA ARG A 254 -35.75 39.80 6.31
C ARG A 254 -35.29 39.81 7.78
N ASN A 255 -35.14 38.64 8.39
CA ASN A 255 -34.88 38.52 9.82
C ASN A 255 -33.39 38.21 10.10
N ILE A 256 -32.59 37.96 9.07
CA ILE A 256 -31.16 37.55 9.23
C ILE A 256 -30.30 38.64 9.89
N GLY A 257 -30.69 39.92 9.68
CA GLY A 257 -29.99 41.08 10.27
C GLY A 257 -30.12 41.20 11.81
N PHE A 258 -31.04 40.46 12.41
CA PHE A 258 -31.27 40.42 13.85
C PHE A 258 -30.55 39.25 14.54
N MET A 259 -29.82 38.41 13.77
CA MET A 259 -29.14 37.23 14.29
C MET A 259 -27.63 37.51 14.44
N SER A 260 -27.06 37.06 15.54
CA SER A 260 -25.64 37.09 15.77
C SER A 260 -25.17 35.81 16.44
N LEU A 261 -23.86 35.50 16.29
CA LEU A 261 -23.26 34.33 16.92
C LEU A 261 -23.37 34.42 18.44
N GLY A 262 -23.76 33.31 19.07
CA GLY A 262 -23.89 33.19 20.53
C GLY A 262 -25.24 33.59 21.09
N MET A 263 -26.25 33.91 20.27
CA MET A 263 -27.62 34.17 20.77
C MET A 263 -28.26 32.91 21.34
N PRO A 264 -28.98 32.98 22.45
CA PRO A 264 -29.74 31.88 23.03
C PRO A 264 -30.88 31.48 22.07
N VAL A 265 -31.08 30.17 21.86
CA VAL A 265 -32.14 29.64 21.00
C VAL A 265 -33.04 28.75 21.82
N ASN A 266 -34.33 29.03 21.81
CA ASN A 266 -35.34 28.16 22.41
C ASN A 266 -35.87 27.18 21.34
N VAL A 267 -35.63 25.90 21.53
CA VAL A 267 -36.08 24.83 20.59
C VAL A 267 -37.34 24.17 21.12
N GLN A 268 -38.39 24.18 20.32
CA GLN A 268 -39.62 23.42 20.59
C GLN A 268 -39.71 22.28 19.57
N VAL A 269 -39.66 21.04 20.07
CA VAL A 269 -39.77 19.83 19.23
C VAL A 269 -41.23 19.37 19.24
N GLU A 270 -41.84 19.25 18.05
CA GLU A 270 -43.26 18.89 17.89
C GLU A 270 -43.61 17.49 18.43
N SER A 271 -42.60 16.61 18.53
CA SER A 271 -42.75 15.22 19.03
C SER A 271 -43.01 15.09 20.53
N PHE A 272 -42.76 16.14 21.33
CA PHE A 272 -42.95 16.13 22.76
C PHE A 272 -44.12 17.01 23.14
N LYS A 273 -45.24 16.39 23.59
CA LYS A 273 -46.30 17.10 24.29
C LYS A 273 -45.73 17.88 25.49
N ARG A 274 -46.03 19.18 25.58
CA ARG A 274 -45.65 20.06 26.70
C ARG A 274 -45.85 19.36 28.04
N SER A 275 -44.81 18.87 28.65
CA SER A 275 -44.78 18.69 30.10
C SER A 275 -44.25 20.01 30.66
N SER A 276 -45.11 20.75 31.33
CA SER A 276 -44.71 21.91 32.13
C SER A 276 -43.75 21.43 33.21
N ILE A 277 -42.49 21.74 33.03
CA ILE A 277 -41.51 21.68 34.12
C ILE A 277 -41.53 23.07 34.77
N ASN A 278 -42.08 23.10 36.01
CA ASN A 278 -41.93 24.21 36.93
C ASN A 278 -40.47 24.40 37.33
#